data_8330d9fc0e02aa41a0658fec233cba95
#
_entry.id   8330d9fc0e02aa41a0658fec233cba95
#
_cell.length_a   1.000
_cell.length_b   1.000
_cell.length_c   1.000
_cell.angle_alpha   90.00
_cell.angle_beta   90.00
_cell.angle_gamma   90.00
#
_symmetry.space_group_name_H-M   'P 1'
#
loop_
_entity.id
_entity.type
_entity.pdbx_description
1 polymer ?
#
loop_
_entity_poly.entity_id
_entity_poly.type
_entity_poly.pdbx_seq_one_letter_code
_entity_poly.pdbx_strand_id
1 'polypeptide(L)'
;MKEWMDLYDCQGRVKGLVHTTTQAPQDGNFYLATRIWVRDAAGAFLLLQCADTDSWTPGQWTVPGDFVAAGVQGPDAARQTLQAQTGLTPADAQWQSLGSQRYRDSHNSVPYHAIAQLYLVQLTETAPANVVLGEAIQTCQWVPLEDIGTFLSDHPVEPFTRLSYRQYSHRLLP
;
A
#
# COMPACT_ATOMS: atom_id res chain seq x y z
N MET A 1 1.28 -10.86 8.66
CA MET A 1 0.35 -9.94 9.39
C MET A 1 1.05 -9.39 10.61
N LYS A 2 0.89 -8.11 10.92
CA LYS A 2 1.46 -7.52 12.15
C LYS A 2 0.67 -8.04 13.35
N GLU A 3 1.37 -8.50 14.39
CA GLU A 3 0.72 -9.07 15.58
C GLU A 3 0.01 -7.99 16.40
N TRP A 4 0.64 -6.84 16.57
CA TRP A 4 0.09 -5.68 17.28
C TRP A 4 0.05 -4.46 16.38
N MET A 5 -1.05 -3.71 16.45
CA MET A 5 -1.23 -2.45 15.74
C MET A 5 -1.77 -1.37 16.68
N ASP A 6 -1.35 -0.13 16.45
CA ASP A 6 -1.96 1.02 17.11
C ASP A 6 -3.34 1.30 16.54
N LEU A 7 -4.27 1.66 17.42
CA LEU A 7 -5.58 2.19 17.04
C LEU A 7 -5.53 3.72 17.04
N TYR A 8 -6.12 4.30 16.01
CA TYR A 8 -6.19 5.74 15.81
C TYR A 8 -7.63 6.24 15.85
N ASP A 9 -7.84 7.48 16.32
CA ASP A 9 -9.11 8.19 16.16
C ASP A 9 -9.25 8.80 14.77
N CYS A 10 -10.40 9.45 14.53
CA CYS A 10 -10.65 10.11 13.25
C CYS A 10 -9.74 11.34 13.00
N GLN A 11 -9.01 11.84 13.97
CA GLN A 11 -7.99 12.88 13.80
C GLN A 11 -6.58 12.31 13.59
N GLY A 12 -6.42 10.97 13.60
CA GLY A 12 -5.12 10.32 13.45
C GLY A 12 -4.28 10.29 14.72
N ARG A 13 -4.89 10.45 15.90
CA ARG A 13 -4.22 10.34 17.20
C ARG A 13 -4.34 8.92 17.72
N VAL A 14 -3.26 8.40 18.30
CA VAL A 14 -3.25 7.07 18.93
C VAL A 14 -4.25 7.03 20.08
N LYS A 15 -5.14 6.03 20.07
CA LYS A 15 -6.13 5.77 21.12
C LYS A 15 -5.82 4.54 21.96
N GLY A 16 -5.09 3.60 21.41
CA GLY A 16 -4.83 2.32 22.07
C GLY A 16 -4.07 1.36 21.17
N LEU A 17 -4.03 0.13 21.63
CA LEU A 17 -3.32 -0.98 21.00
C LEU A 17 -4.29 -2.14 20.79
N VAL A 18 -4.17 -2.83 19.66
CA VAL A 18 -4.99 -4.00 19.36
C VAL A 18 -4.15 -5.16 18.86
N HIS A 19 -4.52 -6.38 19.27
CA HIS A 19 -3.98 -7.60 18.70
C HIS A 19 -4.82 -8.02 17.50
N THR A 20 -4.20 -8.16 16.34
CA THR A 20 -4.90 -8.30 15.05
C THR A 20 -5.71 -9.58 14.88
N THR A 21 -5.44 -10.61 15.69
CA THR A 21 -6.16 -11.90 15.61
C THR A 21 -7.45 -11.93 16.41
N THR A 22 -7.71 -10.95 17.28
CA THR A 22 -8.77 -11.05 18.28
C THR A 22 -9.85 -9.98 18.21
N GLN A 23 -9.64 -8.87 17.53
CA GLN A 23 -10.59 -7.76 17.53
C GLN A 23 -10.65 -7.03 16.18
N ALA A 24 -11.86 -6.97 15.61
CA ALA A 24 -12.15 -5.96 14.60
C ALA A 24 -12.16 -4.57 15.27
N PRO A 25 -11.66 -3.50 14.61
CA PRO A 25 -11.74 -2.17 15.16
C PRO A 25 -13.20 -1.76 15.28
N GLN A 26 -13.58 -1.29 16.48
CA GLN A 26 -14.91 -0.72 16.71
C GLN A 26 -15.11 0.54 15.87
N ASP A 27 -16.35 0.90 15.59
CA ASP A 27 -16.69 2.13 14.89
C ASP A 27 -15.97 3.35 15.48
N GLY A 28 -15.37 4.15 14.59
CA GLY A 28 -14.57 5.32 14.97
C GLY A 28 -13.11 5.03 15.29
N ASN A 29 -12.67 3.79 15.24
CA ASN A 29 -11.26 3.41 15.34
C ASN A 29 -10.69 3.04 13.97
N PHE A 30 -9.43 3.40 13.73
CA PHE A 30 -8.74 3.20 12.47
C PHE A 30 -7.41 2.47 12.70
N TYR A 31 -7.05 1.60 11.77
CA TYR A 31 -5.68 1.13 11.60
C TYR A 31 -4.87 2.12 10.77
N LEU A 32 -3.57 2.18 11.00
CA LEU A 32 -2.67 2.87 10.08
C LEU A 32 -2.18 1.89 9.01
N ALA A 33 -2.18 2.34 7.76
CA ALA A 33 -1.64 1.60 6.63
C ALA A 33 -0.73 2.50 5.78
N THR A 34 0.14 1.89 5.01
CA THR A 34 0.94 2.58 3.98
C THR A 34 0.56 2.10 2.60
N ARG A 35 0.65 2.96 1.59
CA ARG A 35 0.51 2.62 0.17
C ARG A 35 1.53 3.43 -0.63
N ILE A 36 2.26 2.74 -1.49
CA ILE A 36 3.44 3.31 -2.15
C ILE A 36 3.28 3.16 -3.66
N TRP A 37 3.01 4.25 -4.35
CA TRP A 37 3.10 4.30 -5.79
C TRP A 37 4.56 4.41 -6.19
N VAL A 38 5.09 3.40 -6.86
CA VAL A 38 6.47 3.38 -7.36
C VAL A 38 6.43 3.61 -8.85
N ARG A 39 7.07 4.68 -9.29
CA ARG A 39 7.19 5.05 -10.70
C ARG A 39 8.64 4.96 -11.15
N ASP A 40 8.90 4.29 -12.25
CA ASP A 40 10.23 4.18 -12.83
C ASP A 40 10.63 5.43 -13.65
N ALA A 41 11.84 5.44 -14.22
CA ALA A 41 12.33 6.57 -15.00
C ALA A 41 11.58 6.77 -16.33
N ALA A 42 10.93 5.75 -16.87
CA ALA A 42 10.10 5.82 -18.07
C ALA A 42 8.64 6.23 -17.76
N GLY A 43 8.27 6.34 -16.48
CA GLY A 43 6.92 6.70 -16.05
C GLY A 43 6.02 5.51 -15.77
N ALA A 44 6.48 4.26 -15.90
CA ALA A 44 5.68 3.08 -15.59
C ALA A 44 5.53 2.88 -14.09
N PHE A 45 4.35 2.39 -13.66
CA PHE A 45 4.06 2.08 -12.26
C PHE A 45 4.28 0.60 -11.94
N LEU A 46 4.86 0.33 -10.77
CA LEU A 46 5.00 -1.02 -10.26
C LEU A 46 3.70 -1.47 -9.60
N LEU A 47 3.09 -2.51 -10.16
CA LEU A 47 1.98 -3.24 -9.56
C LEU A 47 2.45 -4.61 -9.10
N LEU A 48 1.97 -5.04 -7.94
CA LEU A 48 2.25 -6.35 -7.34
C LEU A 48 0.97 -7.19 -7.36
N GLN A 49 1.06 -8.46 -7.70
CA GLN A 49 -0.04 -9.39 -7.49
C GLN A 49 0.21 -10.18 -6.22
N CYS A 50 -0.73 -10.10 -5.29
CA CYS A 50 -0.67 -10.87 -4.05
C CYS A 50 -0.76 -12.36 -4.34
N ALA A 51 -0.04 -13.17 -3.55
CA ALA A 51 -0.14 -14.62 -3.64
C ALA A 51 -1.55 -15.08 -3.25
N ASP A 52 -2.00 -16.21 -3.79
CA ASP A 52 -3.31 -16.80 -3.44
C ASP A 52 -3.40 -17.20 -1.97
N THR A 53 -2.27 -17.35 -1.30
CA THR A 53 -2.15 -17.61 0.14
C THR A 53 -2.23 -16.34 0.99
N ASP A 54 -2.23 -15.15 0.37
CA ASP A 54 -2.44 -13.90 1.10
C ASP A 54 -3.82 -13.91 1.75
N SER A 55 -3.87 -13.60 3.03
CA SER A 55 -5.11 -13.65 3.78
C SER A 55 -6.03 -12.46 3.55
N TRP A 56 -5.50 -11.34 3.01
CA TRP A 56 -6.25 -10.10 2.87
C TRP A 56 -6.75 -9.86 1.44
N THR A 57 -5.89 -10.05 0.46
CA THR A 57 -6.17 -9.73 -0.95
C THR A 57 -5.68 -10.84 -1.89
N PRO A 58 -6.12 -12.10 -1.73
CA PRO A 58 -5.61 -13.23 -2.50
C PRO A 58 -5.77 -13.00 -4.00
N GLY A 59 -4.68 -13.13 -4.75
CA GLY A 59 -4.65 -13.00 -6.21
C GLY A 59 -4.93 -11.59 -6.78
N GLN A 60 -5.16 -10.59 -5.93
CA GLN A 60 -5.45 -9.22 -6.39
C GLN A 60 -4.16 -8.44 -6.68
N TRP A 61 -4.26 -7.52 -7.61
CA TRP A 61 -3.22 -6.54 -7.90
C TRP A 61 -3.31 -5.34 -6.96
N THR A 62 -2.18 -4.88 -6.50
CA THR A 62 -2.06 -3.73 -5.59
C THR A 62 -0.76 -2.97 -5.83
N VAL A 63 -0.63 -1.79 -5.26
CA VAL A 63 0.67 -1.14 -5.08
C VAL A 63 1.34 -1.68 -3.81
N PRO A 64 2.68 -1.62 -3.68
CA PRO A 64 3.33 -1.94 -2.41
C PRO A 64 2.67 -1.26 -1.22
N GLY A 65 2.40 -2.01 -0.17
CA GLY A 65 1.73 -1.46 1.01
C GLY A 65 1.40 -2.52 2.04
N ASP A 66 1.20 -2.09 3.29
CA ASP A 66 0.82 -2.95 4.41
C ASP A 66 0.24 -2.12 5.55
N PHE A 67 -0.35 -2.79 6.53
CA PHE A 67 -0.67 -2.19 7.82
C PHE A 67 0.61 -1.90 8.62
N VAL A 68 0.56 -0.88 9.45
CA VAL A 68 1.70 -0.43 10.26
C VAL A 68 1.67 -1.12 11.62
N ALA A 69 2.79 -1.73 12.01
CA ALA A 69 2.94 -2.32 13.33
C ALA A 69 2.91 -1.24 14.43
N ALA A 70 2.45 -1.62 15.61
CA ALA A 70 2.41 -0.73 16.77
C ALA A 70 3.78 -0.10 17.05
N GLY A 71 3.77 1.21 17.35
CA GLY A 71 4.96 1.99 17.66
C GLY A 71 5.84 2.35 16.46
N VAL A 72 5.52 1.89 15.25
CA VAL A 72 6.28 2.23 14.04
C VAL A 72 5.70 3.49 13.39
N GLN A 73 6.55 4.40 12.95
CA GLN A 73 6.11 5.58 12.20
C GLN A 73 5.80 5.23 10.75
N GLY A 74 4.81 5.88 10.16
CA GLY A 74 4.36 5.59 8.80
C GLY A 74 5.45 5.65 7.72
N PRO A 75 6.34 6.67 7.69
CA PRO A 75 7.45 6.71 6.72
C PRO A 75 8.42 5.54 6.86
N ASP A 76 8.74 5.12 8.08
CA ASP A 76 9.63 3.97 8.32
C ASP A 76 8.95 2.66 7.92
N ALA A 77 7.66 2.51 8.26
CA ALA A 77 6.85 1.38 7.83
C ALA A 77 6.77 1.28 6.29
N ALA A 78 6.61 2.41 5.60
CA ALA A 78 6.58 2.43 4.14
C ALA A 78 7.90 1.93 3.53
N ARG A 79 9.05 2.38 4.06
CA ARG A 79 10.37 1.91 3.61
C ARG A 79 10.56 0.41 3.84
N GLN A 80 10.24 -0.04 5.05
CA GLN A 80 10.32 -1.46 5.42
C GLN A 80 9.44 -2.33 4.52
N THR A 81 8.20 -1.88 4.27
CA THR A 81 7.25 -2.57 3.42
C THR A 81 7.73 -2.65 1.96
N LEU A 82 8.19 -1.53 1.39
CA LEU A 82 8.72 -1.53 0.03
C LEU A 82 9.90 -2.50 -0.11
N GLN A 83 10.86 -2.41 0.82
CA GLN A 83 12.01 -3.32 0.83
C GLN A 83 11.59 -4.79 0.97
N ALA A 84 10.68 -5.09 1.90
CA ALA A 84 10.23 -6.47 2.14
C ALA A 84 9.46 -7.06 0.96
N GLN A 85 8.66 -6.26 0.24
CA GLN A 85 7.83 -6.75 -0.86
C GLN A 85 8.54 -6.73 -2.22
N THR A 86 9.58 -5.91 -2.39
CA THR A 86 10.20 -5.68 -3.71
C THR A 86 11.73 -5.69 -3.71
N GLY A 87 12.37 -5.71 -2.55
CA GLY A 87 13.83 -5.54 -2.43
C GLY A 87 14.33 -4.11 -2.72
N LEU A 88 13.47 -3.19 -3.15
CA LEU A 88 13.87 -1.83 -3.51
C LEU A 88 14.16 -0.98 -2.27
N THR A 89 15.25 -0.21 -2.33
CA THR A 89 15.71 0.70 -1.26
C THR A 89 16.02 2.09 -1.83
N PRO A 90 15.00 2.84 -2.30
CA PRO A 90 15.21 4.16 -2.89
C PRO A 90 15.79 5.16 -1.89
N ALA A 91 16.64 6.08 -2.38
CA ALA A 91 17.16 7.18 -1.56
C ALA A 91 16.04 8.13 -1.09
N ASP A 92 16.28 8.85 0.00
CA ASP A 92 15.28 9.74 0.60
C ASP A 92 14.73 10.79 -0.38
N ALA A 93 15.58 11.33 -1.24
CA ALA A 93 15.18 12.31 -2.27
C ALA A 93 14.17 11.76 -3.30
N GLN A 94 14.01 10.44 -3.40
CA GLN A 94 13.08 9.79 -4.31
C GLN A 94 11.67 9.63 -3.72
N TRP A 95 11.49 9.89 -2.43
CA TRP A 95 10.22 9.76 -1.72
C TRP A 95 9.47 11.08 -1.64
N GLN A 96 8.18 11.04 -1.97
CA GLN A 96 7.26 12.15 -1.82
C GLN A 96 6.02 11.70 -1.07
N SER A 97 5.65 12.39 0.01
CA SER A 97 4.35 12.17 0.67
C SER A 97 3.24 12.78 -0.18
N LEU A 98 2.23 11.97 -0.48
CA LEU A 98 1.01 12.42 -1.16
C LEU A 98 -0.07 12.85 -0.16
N GLY A 99 0.09 12.52 1.13
CA GLY A 99 -0.88 12.77 2.17
C GLY A 99 -1.48 11.49 2.74
N SER A 100 -2.67 11.60 3.32
CA SER A 100 -3.37 10.45 3.90
C SER A 100 -4.83 10.41 3.45
N GLN A 101 -5.37 9.21 3.39
CA GLN A 101 -6.75 8.96 3.02
C GLN A 101 -7.38 7.96 3.98
N ARG A 102 -8.59 8.26 4.44
CA ARG A 102 -9.40 7.30 5.18
C ARG A 102 -10.17 6.44 4.22
N TYR A 103 -10.25 5.15 4.53
CA TYR A 103 -11.10 4.23 3.79
C TYR A 103 -11.75 3.20 4.72
N ARG A 104 -12.78 2.54 4.20
CA ARG A 104 -13.49 1.44 4.84
C ARG A 104 -13.45 0.26 3.89
N ASP A 105 -13.22 -0.90 4.45
CA ASP A 105 -13.23 -2.16 3.71
C ASP A 105 -13.65 -3.29 4.67
N SER A 106 -13.66 -4.52 4.19
CA SER A 106 -13.97 -5.70 5.00
C SER A 106 -13.00 -6.83 4.69
N HIS A 107 -12.64 -7.58 5.72
CA HIS A 107 -11.89 -8.81 5.59
C HIS A 107 -12.68 -9.96 6.23
N ASN A 108 -12.94 -11.04 5.47
CA ASN A 108 -13.80 -12.14 5.90
C ASN A 108 -15.16 -11.67 6.46
N SER A 109 -15.79 -10.71 5.78
CA SER A 109 -17.04 -10.07 6.20
C SER A 109 -16.95 -9.26 7.50
N VAL A 110 -15.77 -9.05 8.05
CA VAL A 110 -15.55 -8.18 9.19
C VAL A 110 -15.12 -6.80 8.71
N PRO A 111 -15.92 -5.75 8.93
CA PRO A 111 -15.58 -4.41 8.48
C PRO A 111 -14.38 -3.86 9.26
N TYR A 112 -13.52 -3.12 8.58
CA TYR A 112 -12.43 -2.38 9.21
C TYR A 112 -12.30 -0.98 8.60
N HIS A 113 -11.69 -0.08 9.36
CA HIS A 113 -11.38 1.27 8.92
C HIS A 113 -9.88 1.48 8.96
N ALA A 114 -9.34 2.18 7.97
CA ALA A 114 -7.93 2.52 7.95
C ALA A 114 -7.68 3.97 7.52
N ILE A 115 -6.57 4.50 8.00
CA ILE A 115 -5.94 5.71 7.51
C ILE A 115 -4.72 5.26 6.73
N ALA A 116 -4.75 5.36 5.40
CA ALA A 116 -3.59 5.06 4.58
C ALA A 116 -2.75 6.32 4.39
N GLN A 117 -1.48 6.23 4.70
CA GLN A 117 -0.47 7.21 4.30
C GLN A 117 0.04 6.83 2.90
N LEU A 118 -0.06 7.76 1.97
CA LEU A 118 0.27 7.55 0.57
C LEU A 118 1.59 8.21 0.23
N TYR A 119 2.41 7.48 -0.52
CA TYR A 119 3.71 7.91 -0.99
C TYR A 119 3.84 7.69 -2.49
N LEU A 120 4.60 8.58 -3.15
CA LEU A 120 5.15 8.37 -4.48
C LEU A 120 6.66 8.18 -4.34
N VAL A 121 7.18 7.13 -4.93
CA VAL A 121 8.62 6.89 -5.11
C VAL A 121 8.93 7.03 -6.58
N GLN A 122 9.84 7.95 -6.91
CA GLN A 122 10.34 8.15 -8.28
C GLN A 122 11.72 7.51 -8.40
N LEU A 123 11.81 6.41 -9.13
CA LEU A 123 13.08 5.76 -9.41
C LEU A 123 13.85 6.48 -10.52
N THR A 124 15.16 6.33 -10.52
CA THR A 124 16.07 6.86 -11.54
C THR A 124 16.36 5.88 -12.67
N GLU A 125 15.95 4.63 -12.51
CA GLU A 125 16.12 3.54 -13.47
C GLU A 125 14.77 3.15 -14.09
N THR A 126 14.80 2.66 -15.32
CA THR A 126 13.62 2.11 -15.99
C THR A 126 13.53 0.61 -15.70
N ALA A 127 12.37 0.17 -15.20
CA ALA A 127 12.05 -1.22 -14.87
C ALA A 127 13.25 -1.97 -14.25
N PRO A 128 13.74 -1.54 -13.06
CA PRO A 128 14.96 -2.11 -12.49
C PRO A 128 14.87 -3.63 -12.35
N ALA A 129 15.92 -4.31 -12.80
CA ALA A 129 15.97 -5.78 -12.82
C ALA A 129 16.18 -6.41 -11.42
N ASN A 130 16.48 -5.59 -10.41
CA ASN A 130 16.76 -6.03 -9.04
C ASN A 130 15.52 -6.14 -8.15
N VAL A 131 14.31 -6.17 -8.72
CA VAL A 131 13.09 -6.43 -7.94
C VAL A 131 13.12 -7.87 -7.45
N VAL A 132 13.15 -8.04 -6.14
CA VAL A 132 13.11 -9.33 -5.45
C VAL A 132 11.80 -9.41 -4.67
N LEU A 133 10.90 -10.27 -5.14
CA LEU A 133 9.56 -10.38 -4.56
C LEU A 133 9.59 -11.07 -3.20
N GLY A 134 8.88 -10.48 -2.23
CA GLY A 134 8.63 -11.10 -0.94
C GLY A 134 7.63 -12.26 -1.03
N GLU A 135 7.59 -13.10 -0.01
CA GLU A 135 6.79 -14.35 0.01
C GLU A 135 5.28 -14.14 -0.23
N ALA A 136 4.74 -13.00 0.17
CA ALA A 136 3.32 -12.66 -0.02
C ALA A 136 2.99 -12.17 -1.44
N ILE A 137 3.99 -12.04 -2.33
CA ILE A 137 3.83 -11.51 -3.68
C ILE A 137 4.10 -12.61 -4.71
N GLN A 138 3.12 -12.88 -5.54
CA GLN A 138 3.22 -13.91 -6.59
C GLN A 138 4.00 -13.42 -7.81
N THR A 139 3.73 -12.18 -8.24
CA THR A 139 4.38 -11.56 -9.39
C THR A 139 4.30 -10.04 -9.32
N CYS A 140 5.01 -9.37 -10.21
CA CYS A 140 4.91 -7.93 -10.38
C CYS A 140 4.91 -7.54 -11.86
N GLN A 141 4.42 -6.34 -12.14
CA GLN A 141 4.41 -5.78 -13.48
C GLN A 141 4.67 -4.27 -13.43
N TRP A 142 5.53 -3.81 -14.33
CA TRP A 142 5.66 -2.39 -14.65
C TRP A 142 4.61 -2.03 -15.70
N VAL A 143 3.62 -1.24 -15.30
CA VAL A 143 2.50 -0.84 -16.14
C VAL A 143 2.75 0.57 -16.66
N PRO A 144 2.84 0.77 -18.00
CA PRO A 144 3.04 2.09 -18.59
C PRO A 144 1.97 3.09 -18.13
N LEU A 145 2.35 4.37 -18.10
CA LEU A 145 1.46 5.44 -17.63
C LEU A 145 0.15 5.50 -18.41
N GLU A 146 0.21 5.34 -19.72
CA GLU A 146 -0.94 5.33 -20.61
C GLU A 146 -1.89 4.15 -20.38
N ASP A 147 -1.38 3.02 -19.88
CA ASP A 147 -2.14 1.79 -19.71
C ASP A 147 -2.68 1.62 -18.28
N ILE A 148 -2.22 2.41 -17.29
CA ILE A 148 -2.54 2.20 -15.89
C ILE A 148 -4.05 2.23 -15.62
N GLY A 149 -4.79 3.12 -16.25
CA GLY A 149 -6.24 3.23 -16.10
C GLY A 149 -6.97 1.97 -16.58
N THR A 150 -6.58 1.46 -17.76
CA THR A 150 -7.09 0.22 -18.35
C THR A 150 -6.71 -0.97 -17.49
N PHE A 151 -5.45 -1.06 -17.06
CA PHE A 151 -4.99 -2.14 -16.18
C PHE A 151 -5.82 -2.22 -14.90
N LEU A 152 -6.02 -1.09 -14.22
CA LEU A 152 -6.82 -1.03 -12.98
C LEU A 152 -8.29 -1.39 -13.20
N SER A 153 -8.82 -1.25 -14.42
CA SER A 153 -10.21 -1.62 -14.75
C SER A 153 -10.35 -3.10 -15.07
N ASP A 154 -9.40 -3.67 -15.81
CA ASP A 154 -9.53 -4.99 -16.42
C ASP A 154 -9.01 -6.13 -15.53
N HIS A 155 -8.27 -5.82 -14.48
CA HIS A 155 -7.72 -6.82 -13.56
C HIS A 155 -8.42 -6.80 -12.18
N PRO A 156 -8.35 -7.91 -11.43
CA PRO A 156 -8.79 -7.93 -10.03
C PRO A 156 -7.82 -7.11 -9.16
N VAL A 157 -8.13 -5.84 -8.96
CA VAL A 157 -7.30 -4.88 -8.22
C VAL A 157 -7.96 -4.59 -6.88
N GLU A 158 -7.15 -4.53 -5.84
CA GLU A 158 -7.55 -4.15 -4.49
C GLU A 158 -8.29 -2.80 -4.52
N PRO A 159 -9.47 -2.70 -3.88
CA PRO A 159 -10.35 -1.52 -4.01
C PRO A 159 -9.68 -0.20 -3.64
N PHE A 160 -8.82 -0.21 -2.61
CA PHE A 160 -8.15 1.01 -2.17
C PHE A 160 -7.07 1.48 -3.17
N THR A 161 -6.41 0.57 -3.87
CA THR A 161 -5.48 0.91 -4.95
C THR A 161 -6.19 1.69 -6.06
N ARG A 162 -7.38 1.24 -6.48
CA ARG A 162 -8.22 1.99 -7.44
C ARG A 162 -8.66 3.34 -6.90
N LEU A 163 -9.09 3.38 -5.65
CA LEU A 163 -9.53 4.62 -4.99
C LEU A 163 -8.40 5.64 -4.90
N SER A 164 -7.21 5.21 -4.48
CA SER A 164 -6.04 6.08 -4.36
C SER A 164 -5.59 6.62 -5.72
N TYR A 165 -5.62 5.80 -6.78
CA TYR A 165 -5.33 6.27 -8.13
C TYR A 165 -6.29 7.37 -8.56
N ARG A 166 -7.59 7.15 -8.43
CA ARG A 166 -8.61 8.16 -8.82
C ARG A 166 -8.43 9.48 -8.07
N GLN A 167 -8.12 9.43 -6.78
CA GLN A 167 -8.00 10.61 -5.96
C GLN A 167 -6.68 11.36 -6.19
N TYR A 168 -5.59 10.64 -6.43
CA TYR A 168 -4.25 11.22 -6.50
C TYR A 168 -3.67 11.22 -7.92
N SER A 169 -4.41 10.82 -8.95
CA SER A 169 -3.93 10.77 -10.34
C SER A 169 -3.25 12.09 -10.76
N HIS A 170 -3.80 13.24 -10.40
CA HIS A 170 -3.23 14.56 -10.71
C HIS A 170 -1.85 14.83 -10.06
N ARG A 171 -1.43 13.99 -9.10
CA ARG A 171 -0.11 14.04 -8.45
C ARG A 171 0.78 12.86 -8.83
N LEU A 172 0.19 11.80 -9.33
CA LEU A 172 0.89 10.62 -9.82
C LEU A 172 1.33 10.79 -11.27
N LEU A 173 0.54 11.53 -12.04
CA LEU A 173 0.85 11.84 -13.43
C LEU A 173 1.86 13.01 -13.51
N PRO A 174 2.72 13.05 -14.53
CA PRO A 174 3.68 14.15 -14.74
C PRO A 174 2.98 15.47 -15.03
#